data_5a9b76fedfcd3775b53992679c5e5057
#
_entry.id   5a9b76fedfcd3775b53992679c5e5057
#
_cell.length_a   1.000
_cell.length_b   1.000
_cell.length_c   1.000
_cell.angle_alpha   90.00
_cell.angle_beta   90.00
_cell.angle_gamma   90.00
#
_symmetry.space_group_name_H-M   'P 1'
#
loop_
_entity.id
_entity.type
_entity.pdbx_description
1 polymer ?
#
loop_
_entity_poly.entity_id
_entity_poly.type
_entity_poly.pdbx_seq_one_letter_code
_entity_poly.pdbx_strand_id
1 'polypeptide(L)'
;MTLDEILASLFPDGHEVQNDNGIVFGYAMLRSQCRALVIGVANRTALGVDEAIRLSGYVLDSLVKDAGPILILVDSDSQRMSKRDELLGLNEFLAHLAKTLIYADMNRRPTIGILYGHSAAGALLATGLATRVLVGVPGATPAVMDLPSMAKVTKLSVETLQEKAKTTPVFAPGLSNLARMGAVHVTWHESVPFADQLDTLLLNMPDVHDRRDILGKERGGRLKAAEIAERVRDLAIDSH
;
A
#
# COMPACT_ATOMS: atom_id res chain seq x y z
N MET A 1 4.43 -5.66 15.04
CA MET A 1 3.19 -6.47 15.03
C MET A 1 3.42 -7.66 14.11
N THR A 2 3.02 -8.85 14.53
CA THR A 2 3.09 -10.09 13.73
C THR A 2 1.85 -10.26 12.86
N LEU A 3 1.90 -11.21 11.90
CA LEU A 3 0.72 -11.53 11.08
C LEU A 3 -0.45 -12.02 11.93
N ASP A 4 -0.18 -12.87 12.93
CA ASP A 4 -1.24 -13.42 13.79
C ASP A 4 -1.89 -12.34 14.66
N GLU A 5 -1.10 -11.38 15.17
CA GLU A 5 -1.62 -10.26 15.94
C GLU A 5 -2.52 -9.35 15.10
N ILE A 6 -2.12 -9.03 13.86
CA ILE A 6 -2.95 -8.17 12.98
C ILE A 6 -4.23 -8.91 12.55
N LEU A 7 -4.15 -10.20 12.21
CA LEU A 7 -5.31 -11.00 11.85
C LEU A 7 -6.30 -11.14 13.02
N ALA A 8 -5.81 -11.42 14.22
CA ALA A 8 -6.65 -11.51 15.42
C ALA A 8 -7.36 -10.18 15.75
N SER A 9 -6.67 -9.06 15.51
CA SER A 9 -7.25 -7.72 15.75
C SER A 9 -8.26 -7.29 14.67
N LEU A 10 -8.04 -7.71 13.42
CA LEU A 10 -8.96 -7.42 12.31
C LEU A 10 -10.20 -8.33 12.32
N PHE A 11 -10.02 -9.59 12.68
CA PHE A 11 -11.04 -10.64 12.56
C PHE A 11 -11.19 -11.40 13.89
N PRO A 12 -11.69 -10.74 14.95
CA PRO A 12 -11.80 -11.36 16.26
C PRO A 12 -12.75 -12.59 16.29
N ASP A 13 -13.68 -12.65 15.34
CA ASP A 13 -14.63 -13.78 15.21
C ASP A 13 -14.05 -14.93 14.37
N GLY A 14 -12.82 -14.81 13.88
CA GLY A 14 -12.09 -15.81 13.12
C GLY A 14 -11.94 -15.51 11.63
N HIS A 15 -11.07 -16.27 10.99
CA HIS A 15 -10.75 -16.14 9.56
C HIS A 15 -10.26 -17.46 8.95
N GLU A 16 -10.31 -17.55 7.61
CA GLU A 16 -9.77 -18.65 6.80
C GLU A 16 -8.48 -18.23 6.08
N VAL A 17 -7.70 -17.32 6.66
CA VAL A 17 -6.47 -16.78 6.07
C VAL A 17 -5.30 -17.69 6.39
N GLN A 18 -4.51 -18.00 5.37
CA GLN A 18 -3.32 -18.84 5.43
C GLN A 18 -2.07 -18.02 5.06
N ASN A 19 -0.92 -18.49 5.52
CA ASN A 19 0.39 -17.96 5.16
C ASN A 19 1.24 -19.10 4.58
N ASP A 20 1.54 -19.01 3.30
CA ASP A 20 2.43 -19.95 2.63
C ASP A 20 3.72 -19.23 2.22
N ASN A 21 4.79 -19.45 3.00
CA ASN A 21 6.12 -18.86 2.77
C ASN A 21 6.10 -17.33 2.62
N GLY A 22 5.31 -16.66 3.46
CA GLY A 22 5.20 -15.21 3.46
C GLY A 22 4.15 -14.65 2.50
N ILE A 23 3.48 -15.49 1.72
CA ILE A 23 2.31 -15.09 0.92
C ILE A 23 1.05 -15.39 1.68
N VAL A 24 0.32 -14.34 1.99
CA VAL A 24 -0.96 -14.37 2.72
C VAL A 24 -2.09 -14.47 1.73
N PHE A 25 -3.03 -15.39 1.97
CA PHE A 25 -4.23 -15.54 1.15
C PHE A 25 -5.34 -16.23 1.93
N GLY A 26 -6.56 -15.89 1.63
CA GLY A 26 -7.73 -16.50 2.23
C GLY A 26 -8.89 -15.53 2.32
N TYR A 27 -9.79 -15.82 3.21
CA TYR A 27 -11.02 -15.05 3.40
C TYR A 27 -11.29 -14.78 4.87
N ALA A 28 -12.01 -13.69 5.12
CA ALA A 28 -12.55 -13.40 6.44
C ALA A 28 -13.96 -12.81 6.31
N MET A 29 -14.81 -13.12 7.27
CA MET A 29 -16.13 -12.51 7.36
C MET A 29 -16.03 -11.19 8.12
N LEU A 30 -16.47 -10.12 7.49
CA LEU A 30 -16.59 -8.82 8.15
C LEU A 30 -17.84 -8.77 9.02
N ARG A 31 -17.89 -7.88 10.00
CA ARG A 31 -19.09 -7.70 10.85
C ARG A 31 -20.34 -7.32 10.06
N SER A 32 -20.16 -6.67 8.90
CA SER A 32 -21.23 -6.41 7.93
C SER A 32 -21.80 -7.66 7.25
N GLN A 33 -21.34 -8.85 7.62
CA GLN A 33 -21.66 -10.14 6.99
C GLN A 33 -21.19 -10.21 5.52
N CYS A 34 -20.29 -9.34 5.12
CA CYS A 34 -19.67 -9.39 3.81
C CYS A 34 -18.36 -10.19 3.88
N ARG A 35 -18.14 -11.09 2.93
CA ARG A 35 -16.91 -11.87 2.83
C ARG A 35 -15.82 -11.05 2.13
N ALA A 36 -14.72 -10.78 2.83
CA ALA A 36 -13.57 -10.10 2.29
C ALA A 36 -12.52 -11.10 1.79
N LEU A 37 -11.91 -10.84 0.63
CA LEU A 37 -10.66 -11.49 0.25
C LEU A 37 -9.54 -10.83 1.06
N VAL A 38 -8.69 -11.64 1.68
CA VAL A 38 -7.49 -11.19 2.39
C VAL A 38 -6.29 -11.78 1.68
N ILE A 39 -5.45 -10.92 1.13
CA ILE A 39 -4.17 -11.30 0.50
C ILE A 39 -3.04 -10.45 1.08
N GLY A 40 -1.81 -10.80 0.77
CA GLY A 40 -0.71 -9.93 1.17
C GLY A 40 0.65 -10.61 1.22
N VAL A 41 1.57 -9.87 1.80
CA VAL A 41 2.95 -10.31 2.07
C VAL A 41 3.24 -10.14 3.55
N ALA A 42 3.82 -11.15 4.16
CA ALA A 42 4.16 -11.20 5.58
C ALA A 42 5.63 -11.56 5.80
N ASN A 43 6.10 -11.39 7.05
CA ASN A 43 7.41 -11.80 7.50
C ASN A 43 8.56 -11.17 6.69
N ARG A 44 8.37 -9.94 6.24
CA ARG A 44 9.34 -9.22 5.40
C ARG A 44 9.75 -10.00 4.14
N THR A 45 8.89 -10.83 3.61
CA THR A 45 9.15 -11.58 2.38
C THR A 45 9.37 -10.61 1.22
N ALA A 46 10.46 -10.79 0.47
CA ALA A 46 10.73 -9.98 -0.72
C ALA A 46 9.78 -10.37 -1.85
N LEU A 47 9.17 -9.36 -2.48
CA LEU A 47 8.19 -9.55 -3.55
C LEU A 47 8.90 -9.78 -4.90
N GLY A 48 8.86 -10.99 -5.41
CA GLY A 48 9.41 -11.39 -6.71
C GLY A 48 8.32 -11.69 -7.74
N VAL A 49 8.73 -12.25 -8.86
CA VAL A 49 7.84 -12.62 -9.98
C VAL A 49 6.78 -13.62 -9.54
N ASP A 50 7.20 -14.69 -8.84
CA ASP A 50 6.29 -15.78 -8.46
C ASP A 50 5.23 -15.29 -7.46
N GLU A 51 5.62 -14.47 -6.49
CA GLU A 51 4.72 -13.88 -5.51
C GLU A 51 3.74 -12.91 -6.17
N ALA A 52 4.21 -12.06 -7.08
CA ALA A 52 3.35 -11.11 -7.80
C ALA A 52 2.31 -11.84 -8.67
N ILE A 53 2.68 -12.93 -9.36
CA ILE A 53 1.75 -13.77 -10.12
C ILE A 53 0.70 -14.41 -9.20
N ARG A 54 1.13 -14.98 -8.07
CA ARG A 54 0.21 -15.63 -7.12
C ARG A 54 -0.81 -14.65 -6.57
N LEU A 55 -0.37 -13.49 -6.09
CA LEU A 55 -1.25 -12.45 -5.54
C LEU A 55 -2.23 -11.94 -6.60
N SER A 56 -1.75 -11.69 -7.82
CA SER A 56 -2.61 -11.28 -8.94
C SER A 56 -3.66 -12.34 -9.26
N GLY A 57 -3.27 -13.62 -9.27
CA GLY A 57 -4.17 -14.75 -9.49
C GLY A 57 -5.30 -14.79 -8.46
N TYR A 58 -5.00 -14.66 -7.17
CA TYR A 58 -6.02 -14.63 -6.12
C TYR A 58 -7.03 -13.49 -6.30
N VAL A 59 -6.54 -12.30 -6.68
CA VAL A 59 -7.43 -11.17 -6.97
C VAL A 59 -8.34 -11.47 -8.15
N LEU A 60 -7.78 -11.89 -9.29
CA LEU A 60 -8.54 -12.16 -10.51
C LEU A 60 -9.57 -13.27 -10.33
N ASP A 61 -9.19 -14.36 -9.66
CA ASP A 61 -10.09 -15.48 -9.33
C ASP A 61 -11.26 -15.05 -8.44
N SER A 62 -11.04 -14.10 -7.55
CA SER A 62 -12.06 -13.60 -6.65
C SER A 62 -13.08 -12.69 -7.34
N LEU A 63 -12.72 -12.04 -8.46
CA LEU A 63 -13.64 -11.15 -9.18
C LEU A 63 -14.88 -11.85 -9.71
N VAL A 64 -14.77 -13.13 -9.99
CA VAL A 64 -15.89 -13.95 -10.49
C VAL A 64 -16.74 -14.51 -9.35
N LYS A 65 -16.16 -14.69 -8.16
CA LYS A 65 -16.74 -15.47 -7.06
C LYS A 65 -17.34 -14.63 -5.95
N ASP A 66 -16.81 -13.44 -5.73
CA ASP A 66 -17.08 -12.64 -4.53
C ASP A 66 -17.40 -11.19 -4.88
N ALA A 67 -18.11 -10.50 -3.98
CA ALA A 67 -18.48 -9.09 -4.13
C ALA A 67 -17.88 -8.17 -3.04
N GLY A 68 -17.27 -8.73 -2.00
CA GLY A 68 -16.72 -7.98 -0.87
C GLY A 68 -15.39 -7.28 -1.16
N PRO A 69 -14.90 -6.49 -0.22
CA PRO A 69 -13.63 -5.77 -0.38
C PRO A 69 -12.43 -6.72 -0.44
N ILE A 70 -11.32 -6.19 -0.93
CA ILE A 70 -10.02 -6.87 -0.95
C ILE A 70 -9.10 -6.16 0.04
N LEU A 71 -8.65 -6.88 1.04
CA LEU A 71 -7.70 -6.41 2.05
C LEU A 71 -6.31 -6.92 1.70
N ILE A 72 -5.35 -6.02 1.61
CA ILE A 72 -3.96 -6.33 1.28
C ILE A 72 -3.10 -6.07 2.51
N LEU A 73 -2.68 -7.13 3.20
CA LEU A 73 -1.78 -7.05 4.35
C LEU A 73 -0.33 -6.87 3.87
N VAL A 74 0.36 -5.85 4.38
CA VAL A 74 1.67 -5.46 3.85
C VAL A 74 2.72 -5.44 4.96
N ASP A 75 3.60 -6.47 4.90
CA ASP A 75 4.87 -6.55 5.61
C ASP A 75 5.88 -7.27 4.70
N SER A 76 6.53 -6.51 3.83
CA SER A 76 7.51 -7.00 2.85
C SER A 76 8.86 -6.32 3.05
N ASP A 77 9.94 -6.92 2.62
CA ASP A 77 11.23 -6.22 2.61
C ASP A 77 11.25 -5.15 1.51
N SER A 78 11.36 -5.61 0.28
CA SER A 78 11.31 -4.79 -0.95
C SER A 78 10.92 -5.71 -2.11
N GLN A 79 11.09 -5.26 -3.36
CA GLN A 79 11.11 -6.20 -4.48
C GLN A 79 12.34 -7.12 -4.37
N ARG A 80 12.21 -8.36 -4.83
CA ARG A 80 13.31 -9.33 -4.80
C ARG A 80 14.44 -8.92 -5.77
N MET A 81 15.63 -8.70 -5.21
CA MET A 81 16.81 -8.35 -5.98
C MET A 81 17.54 -9.62 -6.43
N SER A 82 16.99 -10.32 -7.43
CA SER A 82 17.59 -11.54 -7.99
C SER A 82 17.76 -11.42 -9.50
N LYS A 83 18.88 -12.00 -10.01
CA LYS A 83 19.13 -12.05 -11.46
C LYS A 83 18.01 -12.77 -12.21
N ARG A 84 17.39 -13.81 -11.61
CA ARG A 84 16.28 -14.54 -12.21
C ARG A 84 15.08 -13.63 -12.41
N ASP A 85 14.68 -12.91 -11.36
CA ASP A 85 13.50 -12.04 -11.42
C ASP A 85 13.71 -10.88 -12.39
N GLU A 86 14.91 -10.29 -12.42
CA GLU A 86 15.25 -9.23 -13.37
C GLU A 86 15.20 -9.73 -14.83
N LEU A 87 15.73 -10.92 -15.10
CA LEU A 87 15.69 -11.52 -16.44
C LEU A 87 14.26 -11.90 -16.89
N LEU A 88 13.37 -12.19 -15.94
CA LEU A 88 11.95 -12.45 -16.22
C LEU A 88 11.14 -11.16 -16.38
N GLY A 89 11.71 -10.00 -16.13
CA GLY A 89 11.02 -8.72 -16.19
C GLY A 89 10.22 -8.41 -14.94
N LEU A 90 10.84 -8.47 -13.76
CA LEU A 90 10.21 -8.25 -12.44
C LEU A 90 9.28 -7.04 -12.41
N ASN A 91 9.70 -5.91 -12.99
CA ASN A 91 8.91 -4.68 -13.03
C ASN A 91 7.56 -4.86 -13.76
N GLU A 92 7.50 -5.70 -14.79
CA GLU A 92 6.23 -5.99 -15.49
C GLU A 92 5.27 -6.78 -14.61
N PHE A 93 5.76 -7.72 -13.81
CA PHE A 93 4.94 -8.50 -12.88
C PHE A 93 4.47 -7.67 -11.68
N LEU A 94 5.33 -6.77 -11.18
CA LEU A 94 4.92 -5.81 -10.16
C LEU A 94 3.86 -4.83 -10.69
N ALA A 95 4.03 -4.34 -11.91
CA ALA A 95 3.05 -3.51 -12.59
C ALA A 95 1.75 -4.28 -12.87
N HIS A 96 1.84 -5.57 -13.21
CA HIS A 96 0.67 -6.44 -13.37
C HIS A 96 -0.11 -6.57 -12.06
N LEU A 97 0.55 -6.81 -10.94
CA LEU A 97 -0.10 -6.85 -9.62
C LEU A 97 -0.81 -5.53 -9.30
N ALA A 98 -0.12 -4.40 -9.47
CA ALA A 98 -0.71 -3.08 -9.27
C ALA A 98 -1.94 -2.85 -10.15
N LYS A 99 -1.84 -3.16 -11.45
CA LYS A 99 -2.98 -3.07 -12.40
C LYS A 99 -4.14 -3.98 -11.99
N THR A 100 -3.85 -5.17 -11.50
CA THR A 100 -4.88 -6.12 -11.06
C THR A 100 -5.66 -5.58 -9.86
N LEU A 101 -4.98 -4.96 -8.88
CA LEU A 101 -5.62 -4.31 -7.74
C LEU A 101 -6.47 -3.11 -8.18
N ILE A 102 -5.95 -2.26 -9.06
CA ILE A 102 -6.70 -1.13 -9.63
C ILE A 102 -7.89 -1.63 -10.44
N TYR A 103 -7.74 -2.68 -11.23
CA TYR A 103 -8.81 -3.27 -12.00
C TYR A 103 -9.92 -3.82 -11.11
N ALA A 104 -9.58 -4.49 -10.01
CA ALA A 104 -10.56 -4.94 -9.01
C ALA A 104 -11.36 -3.76 -8.43
N ASP A 105 -10.65 -2.69 -8.07
CA ASP A 105 -11.25 -1.48 -7.53
C ASP A 105 -12.23 -0.82 -8.50
N MET A 106 -11.84 -0.69 -9.77
CA MET A 106 -12.72 -0.19 -10.85
C MET A 106 -13.96 -1.08 -11.08
N ASN A 107 -13.87 -2.37 -10.77
CA ASN A 107 -14.97 -3.33 -10.84
C ASN A 107 -15.76 -3.44 -9.51
N ARG A 108 -15.81 -2.35 -8.74
CA ARG A 108 -16.57 -2.24 -7.49
C ARG A 108 -16.12 -3.18 -6.37
N ARG A 109 -14.87 -3.63 -6.41
CA ARG A 109 -14.22 -4.39 -5.34
C ARG A 109 -13.23 -3.46 -4.61
N PRO A 110 -13.66 -2.69 -3.61
CA PRO A 110 -12.78 -1.74 -2.93
C PRO A 110 -11.51 -2.42 -2.42
N THR A 111 -10.36 -1.81 -2.71
CA THR A 111 -9.07 -2.33 -2.29
C THR A 111 -8.52 -1.50 -1.13
N ILE A 112 -8.14 -2.17 -0.04
CA ILE A 112 -7.62 -1.54 1.18
C ILE A 112 -6.27 -2.17 1.51
N GLY A 113 -5.20 -1.39 1.39
CA GLY A 113 -3.88 -1.77 1.87
C GLY A 113 -3.77 -1.53 3.38
N ILE A 114 -3.31 -2.51 4.12
CA ILE A 114 -3.06 -2.42 5.56
C ILE A 114 -1.58 -2.65 5.78
N LEU A 115 -0.85 -1.56 5.96
CA LEU A 115 0.58 -1.58 6.21
C LEU A 115 0.82 -1.74 7.71
N TYR A 116 1.15 -2.97 8.13
CA TYR A 116 1.33 -3.31 9.54
C TYR A 116 2.79 -3.59 9.93
N GLY A 117 3.65 -3.79 8.95
CA GLY A 117 5.07 -4.05 9.14
C GLY A 117 5.95 -3.13 8.31
N HIS A 118 6.99 -3.69 7.72
CA HIS A 118 7.86 -2.98 6.79
C HIS A 118 7.32 -3.08 5.36
N SER A 119 7.62 -2.10 4.52
CA SER A 119 7.54 -2.27 3.08
C SER A 119 8.35 -1.18 2.37
N ALA A 120 9.09 -1.57 1.33
CA ALA A 120 9.94 -0.63 0.62
C ALA A 120 9.83 -0.77 -0.91
N ALA A 121 10.23 0.31 -1.58
CA ALA A 121 10.45 0.39 -3.02
C ALA A 121 9.32 -0.22 -3.87
N GLY A 122 9.64 -1.06 -4.86
CA GLY A 122 8.67 -1.66 -5.78
C GLY A 122 7.59 -2.51 -5.09
N ALA A 123 7.91 -3.16 -3.97
CA ALA A 123 6.92 -3.94 -3.22
C ALA A 123 5.84 -3.03 -2.62
N LEU A 124 6.22 -1.91 -2.00
CA LEU A 124 5.26 -0.93 -1.48
C LEU A 124 4.39 -0.33 -2.59
N LEU A 125 5.01 -0.03 -3.75
CA LEU A 125 4.30 0.52 -4.91
C LEU A 125 3.27 -0.46 -5.48
N ALA A 126 3.65 -1.73 -5.63
CA ALA A 126 2.81 -2.74 -6.26
C ALA A 126 1.70 -3.29 -5.36
N THR A 127 1.80 -3.10 -4.05
CA THR A 127 0.83 -3.57 -3.05
C THR A 127 0.06 -2.41 -2.41
N GLY A 128 0.64 -1.78 -1.36
CA GLY A 128 -0.04 -0.76 -0.58
C GLY A 128 -0.45 0.48 -1.37
N LEU A 129 0.46 1.03 -2.20
CA LEU A 129 0.17 2.24 -2.98
C LEU A 129 -0.70 1.98 -4.22
N ALA A 130 -0.91 0.73 -4.61
CA ALA A 130 -1.84 0.36 -5.69
C ALA A 130 -3.29 0.19 -5.23
N THR A 131 -3.58 0.35 -3.93
CA THR A 131 -4.92 0.26 -3.37
C THR A 131 -5.64 1.61 -3.36
N ARG A 132 -6.98 1.60 -3.32
CA ARG A 132 -7.79 2.81 -3.15
C ARG A 132 -7.42 3.55 -1.86
N VAL A 133 -7.30 2.81 -0.77
CA VAL A 133 -6.95 3.33 0.55
C VAL A 133 -5.76 2.57 1.09
N LEU A 134 -4.73 3.29 1.51
CA LEU A 134 -3.65 2.73 2.31
C LEU A 134 -3.81 3.16 3.76
N VAL A 135 -3.96 2.19 4.63
CA VAL A 135 -4.00 2.36 6.09
C VAL A 135 -2.61 2.09 6.65
N GLY A 136 -2.15 2.95 7.53
CA GLY A 136 -0.94 2.73 8.32
C GLY A 136 -1.26 2.27 9.73
N VAL A 137 -0.67 1.17 10.16
CA VAL A 137 -0.76 0.69 11.54
C VAL A 137 0.43 1.21 12.34
N PRO A 138 0.27 1.59 13.62
CA PRO A 138 1.37 2.03 14.47
C PRO A 138 2.54 1.04 14.46
N GLY A 139 3.76 1.56 14.38
CA GLY A 139 4.99 0.76 14.26
C GLY A 139 5.34 0.33 12.83
N ALA A 140 4.50 0.57 11.83
CA ALA A 140 4.85 0.31 10.44
C ALA A 140 6.00 1.22 9.95
N THR A 141 6.88 0.65 9.14
CA THR A 141 8.11 1.31 8.65
C THR A 141 8.20 1.33 7.13
N PRO A 142 7.31 2.05 6.44
CA PRO A 142 7.36 2.16 4.99
C PRO A 142 8.49 3.06 4.50
N ALA A 143 9.06 2.72 3.34
CA ALA A 143 10.01 3.58 2.65
C ALA A 143 9.91 3.39 1.13
N VAL A 144 9.80 4.47 0.37
CA VAL A 144 10.01 4.37 -1.08
C VAL A 144 11.48 4.13 -1.38
N MET A 145 12.35 4.82 -0.65
CA MET A 145 13.80 4.63 -0.68
C MET A 145 14.36 4.95 0.72
N ASP A 146 15.27 4.14 1.22
CA ASP A 146 15.97 4.44 2.47
C ASP A 146 17.01 5.56 2.29
N LEU A 147 17.42 6.19 3.39
CA LEU A 147 18.37 7.29 3.34
C LEU A 147 19.75 6.91 2.79
N PRO A 148 20.35 5.75 3.09
CA PRO A 148 21.58 5.30 2.47
C PRO A 148 21.49 5.14 0.95
N SER A 149 20.40 4.56 0.45
CA SER A 149 20.15 4.44 -1.00
C SER A 149 19.95 5.81 -1.64
N MET A 150 19.21 6.67 -0.98
CA MET A 150 18.99 8.06 -1.40
C MET A 150 20.31 8.84 -1.49
N ALA A 151 21.22 8.66 -0.54
CA ALA A 151 22.54 9.27 -0.54
C ALA A 151 23.37 8.83 -1.75
N LYS A 152 23.32 7.56 -2.13
CA LYS A 152 23.99 7.05 -3.33
C LYS A 152 23.48 7.68 -4.61
N VAL A 153 22.17 7.90 -4.73
CA VAL A 153 21.53 8.48 -5.92
C VAL A 153 21.73 9.98 -6.00
N THR A 154 21.48 10.69 -4.90
CA THR A 154 21.51 12.16 -4.87
C THR A 154 22.90 12.74 -4.70
N LYS A 155 23.89 11.93 -4.29
CA LYS A 155 25.24 12.35 -3.91
C LYS A 155 25.26 13.31 -2.70
N LEU A 156 24.19 13.35 -1.93
CA LEU A 156 24.14 14.04 -0.63
C LEU A 156 24.56 13.08 0.49
N SER A 157 25.10 13.62 1.58
CA SER A 157 25.41 12.79 2.74
C SER A 157 24.13 12.33 3.47
N VAL A 158 24.21 11.23 4.19
CA VAL A 158 23.08 10.70 4.97
C VAL A 158 22.64 11.72 6.02
N GLU A 159 23.58 12.43 6.65
CA GLU A 159 23.31 13.47 7.64
C GLU A 159 22.53 14.65 7.02
N THR A 160 22.91 15.07 5.82
CA THR A 160 22.18 16.12 5.09
C THR A 160 20.74 15.66 4.77
N LEU A 161 20.57 14.40 4.37
CA LEU A 161 19.24 13.84 4.10
C LEU A 161 18.40 13.70 5.37
N GLN A 162 19.01 13.30 6.49
CA GLN A 162 18.35 13.25 7.79
C GLN A 162 17.85 14.62 8.25
N GLU A 163 18.67 15.67 8.05
CA GLU A 163 18.26 17.04 8.38
C GLU A 163 17.11 17.51 7.50
N LYS A 164 17.20 17.27 6.19
CA LYS A 164 16.11 17.60 5.25
C LYS A 164 14.82 16.81 5.56
N ALA A 165 14.92 15.58 6.01
CA ALA A 165 13.78 14.75 6.38
C ALA A 165 12.95 15.33 7.54
N LYS A 166 13.55 16.13 8.42
CA LYS A 166 12.83 16.79 9.52
C LYS A 166 11.83 17.84 9.02
N THR A 167 12.14 18.50 7.92
CA THR A 167 11.34 19.61 7.40
C THR A 167 10.60 19.25 6.11
N THR A 168 11.13 18.29 5.32
CA THR A 168 10.61 17.94 4.00
C THR A 168 10.25 16.46 3.95
N PRO A 169 8.97 16.08 4.03
CA PRO A 169 8.54 14.69 4.08
C PRO A 169 8.95 13.88 2.85
N VAL A 170 9.13 14.50 1.71
CA VAL A 170 9.53 13.86 0.44
C VAL A 170 10.87 13.11 0.53
N PHE A 171 11.75 13.56 1.44
CA PHE A 171 13.06 12.93 1.67
C PHE A 171 13.06 11.97 2.87
N ALA A 172 11.91 11.68 3.45
CA ALA A 172 11.86 10.95 4.70
C ALA A 172 11.10 9.64 4.56
N PRO A 173 11.74 8.51 4.89
CA PRO A 173 11.03 7.27 5.12
C PRO A 173 10.15 7.38 6.37
N GLY A 174 9.23 6.43 6.52
CA GLY A 174 8.40 6.28 7.70
C GLY A 174 6.96 6.71 7.52
N LEU A 175 6.12 6.16 8.38
CA LEU A 175 4.67 6.25 8.28
C LEU A 175 4.16 7.70 8.34
N SER A 176 4.67 8.50 9.27
CA SER A 176 4.24 9.89 9.44
C SER A 176 4.52 10.76 8.20
N ASN A 177 5.65 10.52 7.53
CA ASN A 177 6.02 11.25 6.33
C ASN A 177 5.18 10.84 5.12
N LEU A 178 4.91 9.55 4.95
CA LEU A 178 3.99 9.07 3.93
C LEU A 178 2.56 9.57 4.16
N ALA A 179 2.12 9.65 5.41
CA ALA A 179 0.82 10.23 5.76
C ALA A 179 0.76 11.73 5.42
N ARG A 180 1.82 12.50 5.75
CA ARG A 180 1.91 13.92 5.37
C ARG A 180 1.92 14.13 3.86
N MET A 181 2.54 13.23 3.10
CA MET A 181 2.52 13.28 1.62
C MET A 181 1.18 12.86 0.99
N GLY A 182 0.22 12.41 1.77
CA GLY A 182 -1.07 11.91 1.29
C GLY A 182 -1.06 10.45 0.84
N ALA A 183 0.09 9.78 0.85
CA ALA A 183 0.23 8.39 0.41
C ALA A 183 -0.51 7.41 1.33
N VAL A 184 -0.49 7.67 2.64
CA VAL A 184 -1.29 6.95 3.64
C VAL A 184 -2.57 7.74 3.90
N HIS A 185 -3.71 7.11 3.67
CA HIS A 185 -5.03 7.75 3.83
C HIS A 185 -5.33 8.03 5.31
N VAL A 186 -5.17 7.03 6.14
CA VAL A 186 -5.42 7.09 7.58
C VAL A 186 -4.39 6.27 8.35
N THR A 187 -4.01 6.74 9.53
CA THR A 187 -3.24 5.96 10.50
C THR A 187 -4.16 5.51 11.61
N TRP A 188 -4.20 4.21 11.85
CA TRP A 188 -5.01 3.64 12.94
C TRP A 188 -4.35 3.82 14.31
N HIS A 189 -5.15 3.66 15.35
CA HIS A 189 -4.74 3.84 16.74
C HIS A 189 -4.78 2.50 17.47
N GLU A 190 -3.75 2.20 18.24
CA GLU A 190 -3.66 0.96 19.03
C GLU A 190 -4.74 0.86 20.14
N SER A 191 -5.23 2.00 20.63
CA SER A 191 -6.26 2.05 21.67
C SER A 191 -7.66 1.69 21.19
N VAL A 192 -7.86 1.55 19.88
CA VAL A 192 -9.15 1.19 19.28
C VAL A 192 -8.98 -0.12 18.52
N PRO A 193 -9.85 -1.12 18.71
CA PRO A 193 -9.78 -2.38 17.97
C PRO A 193 -9.73 -2.15 16.44
N PHE A 194 -8.84 -2.84 15.74
CA PHE A 194 -8.69 -2.62 14.29
C PHE A 194 -9.92 -3.07 13.51
N ALA A 195 -10.68 -4.03 14.02
CA ALA A 195 -11.97 -4.39 13.45
C ALA A 195 -12.95 -3.19 13.42
N ASP A 196 -13.01 -2.40 14.52
CA ASP A 196 -13.88 -1.22 14.60
C ASP A 196 -13.43 -0.11 13.65
N GLN A 197 -12.11 0.07 13.52
CA GLN A 197 -11.54 1.05 12.59
C GLN A 197 -11.74 0.63 11.13
N LEU A 198 -11.65 -0.68 10.84
CA LEU A 198 -11.96 -1.23 9.51
C LEU A 198 -13.43 -1.01 9.14
N ASP A 199 -14.35 -1.31 10.06
CA ASP A 199 -15.79 -1.09 9.83
C ASP A 199 -16.09 0.40 9.60
N THR A 200 -15.49 1.27 10.40
CA THR A 200 -15.62 2.73 10.22
C THR A 200 -15.11 3.17 8.85
N LEU A 201 -13.97 2.64 8.39
CA LEU A 201 -13.41 2.92 7.09
C LEU A 201 -14.33 2.44 5.96
N LEU A 202 -14.87 1.23 6.08
CA LEU A 202 -15.76 0.65 5.07
C LEU A 202 -17.07 1.43 4.93
N LEU A 203 -17.62 1.92 6.03
CA LEU A 203 -18.80 2.79 6.04
C LEU A 203 -18.56 4.16 5.41
N ASN A 204 -17.33 4.66 5.50
CA ASN A 204 -16.93 5.99 5.01
C ASN A 204 -15.87 5.89 3.90
N MET A 205 -15.94 4.85 3.08
CA MET A 205 -14.97 4.63 2.02
C MET A 205 -14.92 5.82 1.06
N PRO A 206 -13.74 6.40 0.79
CA PRO A 206 -13.61 7.46 -0.20
C PRO A 206 -14.02 6.96 -1.59
N ASP A 207 -14.38 7.88 -2.46
CA ASP A 207 -14.71 7.56 -3.85
C ASP A 207 -13.49 7.00 -4.62
N VAL A 208 -13.71 6.65 -5.88
CA VAL A 208 -12.67 6.02 -6.73
C VAL A 208 -11.58 6.99 -7.21
N HIS A 209 -11.76 8.30 -7.01
CA HIS A 209 -10.79 9.29 -7.47
C HIS A 209 -9.59 9.34 -6.54
N ASP A 210 -8.41 9.27 -7.13
CA ASP A 210 -7.16 9.46 -6.36
C ASP A 210 -7.06 10.93 -5.90
N ARG A 211 -7.05 11.12 -4.58
CA ARG A 211 -6.95 12.44 -3.93
C ARG A 211 -5.68 12.60 -3.10
N ARG A 212 -4.67 11.76 -3.34
CA ARG A 212 -3.43 11.78 -2.55
C ARG A 212 -2.64 13.08 -2.71
N ASP A 213 -2.72 13.73 -3.85
CA ASP A 213 -2.13 15.05 -4.11
C ASP A 213 -2.82 16.14 -3.27
N ILE A 214 -4.15 16.13 -3.21
CA ILE A 214 -4.96 17.05 -2.39
C ILE A 214 -4.66 16.80 -0.90
N LEU A 215 -4.74 15.56 -0.44
CA LEU A 215 -4.43 15.19 0.95
C LEU A 215 -2.99 15.58 1.31
N GLY A 216 -2.04 15.38 0.41
CA GLY A 216 -0.65 15.78 0.62
C GLY A 216 -0.48 17.29 0.72
N LYS A 217 -1.25 18.08 -0.03
CA LYS A 217 -1.28 19.54 0.07
C LYS A 217 -1.89 19.99 1.39
N GLU A 218 -3.07 19.48 1.74
CA GLU A 218 -3.78 19.79 2.99
C GLU A 218 -2.93 19.48 4.24
N ARG A 219 -2.16 18.40 4.21
CA ARG A 219 -1.27 17.96 5.30
C ARG A 219 0.11 18.63 5.28
N GLY A 220 0.38 19.53 4.34
CA GLY A 220 1.63 20.27 4.21
C GLY A 220 2.83 19.43 3.72
N GLY A 221 2.59 18.25 3.13
CA GLY A 221 3.65 17.37 2.64
C GLY A 221 3.98 17.54 1.16
N ARG A 222 3.01 17.91 0.33
CA ARG A 222 3.16 18.06 -1.13
C ARG A 222 2.49 19.35 -1.61
N LEU A 223 3.13 20.47 -1.32
CA LEU A 223 2.52 21.80 -1.52
C LEU A 223 2.27 22.16 -2.98
N LYS A 224 3.09 21.67 -3.91
CA LYS A 224 3.06 22.06 -5.33
C LYS A 224 2.50 21.00 -6.27
N ALA A 225 2.23 19.78 -5.81
CA ALA A 225 1.89 18.69 -6.70
C ALA A 225 0.58 18.91 -7.44
N ALA A 226 -0.47 19.34 -6.75
CA ALA A 226 -1.78 19.62 -7.35
C ALA A 226 -1.71 20.78 -8.34
N GLU A 227 -1.04 21.88 -7.98
CA GLU A 227 -0.87 23.06 -8.86
C GLU A 227 -0.10 22.71 -10.14
N ILE A 228 0.95 21.86 -10.03
CA ILE A 228 1.72 21.42 -11.20
C ILE A 228 0.87 20.52 -12.09
N ALA A 229 0.12 19.58 -11.52
CA ALA A 229 -0.75 18.68 -12.28
C ALA A 229 -1.83 19.48 -13.04
N GLU A 230 -2.48 20.44 -12.38
CA GLU A 230 -3.47 21.32 -13.00
C GLU A 230 -2.87 22.15 -14.14
N ARG A 231 -1.72 22.77 -13.90
CA ARG A 231 -1.01 23.56 -14.94
C ARG A 231 -0.61 22.70 -16.14
N VAL A 232 -0.11 21.49 -15.92
CA VAL A 232 0.24 20.56 -17.03
C VAL A 232 -0.99 20.20 -17.83
N ARG A 233 -2.11 19.91 -17.16
CA ARG A 233 -3.39 19.63 -17.84
C ARG A 233 -3.84 20.80 -18.69
N ASP A 234 -3.85 22.01 -18.13
CA ASP A 234 -4.33 23.20 -18.83
C ASP A 234 -3.46 23.49 -20.06
N LEU A 235 -2.14 23.43 -19.93
CA LEU A 235 -1.22 23.57 -21.06
C LEU A 235 -1.42 22.51 -22.15
N ALA A 236 -1.80 21.28 -21.78
CA ALA A 236 -2.07 20.22 -22.74
C ALA A 236 -3.40 20.46 -23.49
N ILE A 237 -4.41 21.03 -22.84
CA ILE A 237 -5.69 21.39 -23.46
C ILE A 237 -5.52 22.58 -24.40
N ASP A 238 -4.79 23.62 -23.96
CA ASP A 238 -4.59 24.85 -24.74
C ASP A 238 -3.70 24.63 -25.98
N SER A 239 -2.99 23.49 -26.06
CA SER A 239 -2.13 23.13 -27.20
C SER A 239 -2.86 22.37 -28.31
N HIS A 240 -4.15 22.16 -28.18
CA HIS A 240 -5.04 21.54 -29.16
C HIS A 240 -6.16 22.50 -29.58
#